data_1d177d41e7bc3def9f9df93279c1b2eb
#
_entry.id   1d177d41e7bc3def9f9df93279c1b2eb
#
_cell.length_a   1.000
_cell.length_b   1.000
_cell.length_c   1.000
_cell.angle_alpha   90.00
_cell.angle_beta   90.00
_cell.angle_gamma   90.00
#
_symmetry.space_group_name_H-M   'P 1'
#
loop_
_entity.id
_entity.type
_entity.pdbx_description
1 polymer ?
#
loop_
_entity_poly.entity_id
_entity_poly.type
_entity_poly.pdbx_seq_one_letter_code
_entity_poly.pdbx_strand_id
1 'polypeptide(L)'
;MEMVTLNDGATYEAVTRALKAGYRHIDTAAAYFNEAEVGKAVKDSGIPREEIFITSKLWLQDYGYEAAKKGLETSLEKLGLDYVDLYLLHQPYGDVAGAWKALEEAKAEGKIR
;
A
#
# COMPACT_ATOMS: atom_id res chain seq x y z
N MET A 1 -4.26 -11.72 -1.49
CA MET A 1 -5.60 -11.28 -1.96
C MET A 1 -5.50 -9.89 -2.57
N GLU A 2 -6.02 -9.73 -3.75
CA GLU A 2 -5.98 -8.44 -4.45
C GLU A 2 -7.29 -7.68 -4.23
N MET A 3 -7.18 -6.37 -3.96
CA MET A 3 -8.33 -5.52 -3.64
C MET A 3 -8.45 -4.40 -4.67
N VAL A 4 -9.32 -4.59 -5.66
CA VAL A 4 -9.62 -3.59 -6.70
C VAL A 4 -11.09 -3.20 -6.58
N THR A 5 -11.41 -2.38 -5.58
CA THR A 5 -12.77 -1.91 -5.34
C THR A 5 -12.76 -0.39 -5.11
N LEU A 6 -13.93 0.22 -5.22
CA LEU A 6 -14.07 1.63 -4.93
C LEU A 6 -14.07 1.88 -3.42
N ASN A 7 -13.78 3.14 -3.04
CA ASN A 7 -13.72 3.54 -1.64
C ASN A 7 -15.15 3.83 -1.12
N ASP A 8 -15.95 2.78 -0.95
CA ASP A 8 -17.36 2.88 -0.59
C ASP A 8 -17.78 1.99 0.59
N GLY A 9 -16.80 1.50 1.36
CA GLY A 9 -17.05 0.61 2.48
C GLY A 9 -16.96 -0.87 2.13
N ALA A 10 -17.08 -1.22 0.85
CA ALA A 10 -17.00 -2.63 0.41
C ALA A 10 -15.60 -3.20 0.64
N THR A 11 -14.57 -2.39 0.44
CA THR A 11 -13.19 -2.81 0.67
C THR A 11 -12.96 -3.14 2.15
N TYR A 12 -13.44 -2.29 3.04
CA TYR A 12 -13.33 -2.52 4.49
C TYR A 12 -13.92 -3.87 4.87
N GLU A 13 -15.14 -4.15 4.41
CA GLU A 13 -15.81 -5.42 4.71
C GLU A 13 -15.06 -6.61 4.12
N ALA A 14 -14.62 -6.50 2.87
CA ALA A 14 -13.90 -7.58 2.19
C ALA A 14 -12.59 -7.92 2.90
N VAL A 15 -11.81 -6.92 3.28
CA VAL A 15 -10.54 -7.13 4.00
C VAL A 15 -10.80 -7.73 5.36
N THR A 16 -11.81 -7.22 6.08
CA THR A 16 -12.19 -7.76 7.38
C THR A 16 -12.54 -9.25 7.29
N ARG A 17 -13.34 -9.63 6.30
CA ARG A 17 -13.70 -11.02 6.08
C ARG A 17 -12.50 -11.88 5.72
N ALA A 18 -11.62 -11.38 4.86
CA ALA A 18 -10.41 -12.10 4.46
C ALA A 18 -9.51 -12.38 5.68
N LEU A 19 -9.29 -11.39 6.53
CA LEU A 19 -8.46 -11.54 7.72
C LEU A 19 -9.08 -12.53 8.70
N LYS A 20 -10.40 -12.50 8.87
CA LYS A 20 -11.10 -13.48 9.71
C LYS A 20 -11.00 -14.89 9.16
N ALA A 21 -10.96 -15.03 7.83
CA ALA A 21 -10.83 -16.34 7.17
C ALA A 21 -9.41 -16.90 7.18
N GLY A 22 -8.43 -16.13 7.65
CA GLY A 22 -7.04 -16.60 7.76
C GLY A 22 -6.08 -16.03 6.73
N TYR A 23 -6.54 -15.18 5.81
CA TYR A 23 -5.64 -14.51 4.87
C TYR A 23 -4.75 -13.51 5.62
N ARG A 24 -3.49 -13.42 5.19
CA ARG A 24 -2.50 -12.52 5.80
C ARG A 24 -1.78 -11.65 4.79
N HIS A 25 -2.10 -11.79 3.50
CA HIS A 25 -1.52 -10.98 2.43
C HIS A 25 -2.62 -10.13 1.79
N ILE A 26 -2.47 -8.81 1.89
CA ILE A 26 -3.40 -7.85 1.30
C ILE A 26 -2.65 -7.05 0.23
N ASP A 27 -3.19 -7.02 -0.97
CA ASP A 27 -2.62 -6.32 -2.12
C ASP A 27 -3.53 -5.16 -2.51
N THR A 28 -3.02 -3.94 -2.42
CA THR A 28 -3.75 -2.74 -2.82
C THR A 28 -2.84 -1.84 -3.66
N ALA A 29 -3.29 -0.65 -4.02
CA ALA A 29 -2.51 0.32 -4.78
C ALA A 29 -3.10 1.72 -4.64
N ALA A 30 -2.26 2.74 -4.83
CA ALA A 30 -2.74 4.13 -4.84
C ALA A 30 -3.85 4.34 -5.86
N ALA A 31 -3.74 3.70 -7.03
CA ALA A 31 -4.72 3.83 -8.11
C ALA A 31 -6.08 3.21 -7.80
N TYR A 32 -6.17 2.35 -6.79
CA TYR A 32 -7.44 1.71 -6.42
C TYR A 32 -8.31 2.60 -5.54
N PHE A 33 -7.76 3.67 -4.98
CA PHE A 33 -8.46 4.64 -4.13
C PHE A 33 -9.11 4.01 -2.90
N ASN A 34 -8.55 2.92 -2.40
CA ASN A 34 -9.11 2.21 -1.24
C ASN A 34 -8.12 1.95 -0.11
N GLU A 35 -6.95 2.59 -0.15
CA GLU A 35 -5.92 2.37 0.87
C GLU A 35 -6.40 2.72 2.28
N ALA A 36 -7.21 3.75 2.42
CA ALA A 36 -7.73 4.16 3.74
C ALA A 36 -8.61 3.06 4.35
N GLU A 37 -9.44 2.41 3.54
CA GLU A 37 -10.29 1.32 4.02
C GLU A 37 -9.49 0.07 4.37
N VAL A 38 -8.46 -0.24 3.57
CA VAL A 38 -7.55 -1.34 3.86
C VAL A 38 -6.87 -1.11 5.20
N GLY A 39 -6.32 0.08 5.41
CA GLY A 39 -5.65 0.42 6.65
C GLY A 39 -6.55 0.32 7.87
N LYS A 40 -7.78 0.80 7.74
CA LYS A 40 -8.76 0.72 8.82
C LYS A 40 -9.10 -0.72 9.17
N ALA A 41 -9.31 -1.57 8.16
CA ALA A 41 -9.62 -2.97 8.40
C ALA A 41 -8.46 -3.70 9.10
N VAL A 42 -7.22 -3.40 8.69
CA VAL A 42 -6.04 -3.97 9.33
C VAL A 42 -5.97 -3.57 10.80
N LYS A 43 -6.18 -2.29 11.11
CA LYS A 43 -6.19 -1.82 12.50
C LYS A 43 -7.28 -2.48 13.32
N ASP A 44 -8.49 -2.54 12.77
CA ASP A 44 -9.65 -3.06 13.49
C ASP A 44 -9.60 -4.58 13.68
N SER A 45 -8.74 -5.27 12.94
CA SER A 45 -8.62 -6.72 13.01
C SER A 45 -8.02 -7.20 14.34
N GLY A 46 -7.22 -6.36 14.99
CA GLY A 46 -6.50 -6.74 16.21
C GLY A 46 -5.32 -7.68 15.96
N ILE A 47 -5.04 -8.01 14.71
CA ILE A 47 -3.90 -8.88 14.35
C ILE A 47 -2.62 -8.04 14.38
N PRO A 48 -1.53 -8.52 15.00
CA PRO A 48 -0.26 -7.79 15.00
C PRO A 48 0.19 -7.45 13.58
N ARG A 49 0.67 -6.22 13.38
CA ARG A 49 1.05 -5.71 12.05
C ARG A 49 2.09 -6.61 11.36
N GLU A 50 3.04 -7.14 12.12
CA GLU A 50 4.10 -8.00 11.57
C GLU A 50 3.59 -9.35 11.06
N GLU A 51 2.38 -9.72 11.38
CA GLU A 51 1.77 -10.96 10.89
C GLU A 51 0.97 -10.76 9.61
N ILE A 52 0.86 -9.50 9.14
CA ILE A 52 0.13 -9.17 7.91
C ILE A 52 1.13 -8.64 6.89
N PHE A 53 1.06 -9.17 5.67
CA PHE A 53 1.90 -8.73 4.56
C PHE A 53 1.07 -7.78 3.69
N ILE A 54 1.47 -6.51 3.62
CA ILE A 54 0.76 -5.48 2.87
C ILE A 54 1.58 -5.09 1.65
N THR A 55 0.97 -5.17 0.48
CA THR A 55 1.54 -4.70 -0.78
C THR A 55 0.74 -3.51 -1.27
N SER A 56 1.42 -2.43 -1.64
CA SER A 56 0.80 -1.32 -2.36
C SER A 56 1.64 -1.00 -3.60
N LYS A 57 1.16 -0.08 -4.43
CA LYS A 57 1.80 0.23 -5.70
C LYS A 57 1.73 1.72 -5.99
N LEU A 58 2.81 2.27 -6.55
CA LEU A 58 2.87 3.65 -6.97
C LEU A 58 2.22 3.78 -8.34
N TRP A 59 1.33 4.75 -8.50
CA TRP A 59 0.73 5.03 -9.79
C TRP A 59 1.64 5.90 -10.64
N LEU A 60 1.57 5.76 -11.95
CA LEU A 60 2.53 6.38 -12.88
C LEU A 60 2.56 7.92 -12.84
N GLN A 61 1.47 8.57 -12.45
CA GLN A 61 1.46 10.04 -12.33
C GLN A 61 2.34 10.54 -11.19
N ASP A 62 2.69 9.67 -10.26
CA ASP A 62 3.57 9.98 -9.13
C ASP A 62 5.00 9.49 -9.35
N TYR A 63 5.34 9.10 -10.56
CA TYR A 63 6.70 8.69 -10.89
C TYR A 63 7.63 9.90 -10.92
N GLY A 64 8.91 9.65 -10.66
CA GLY A 64 9.91 10.67 -10.47
C GLY A 64 10.40 10.60 -9.02
N TYR A 65 11.57 11.16 -8.75
CA TYR A 65 12.20 11.02 -7.43
C TYR A 65 11.36 11.65 -6.32
N GLU A 66 11.06 12.94 -6.44
CA GLU A 66 10.31 13.64 -5.39
C GLU A 66 8.85 13.20 -5.33
N ALA A 67 8.22 13.01 -6.49
CA ALA A 67 6.83 12.59 -6.55
C ALA A 67 6.64 11.18 -5.97
N ALA A 68 7.59 10.28 -6.21
CA ALA A 68 7.52 8.92 -5.67
C ALA A 68 7.66 8.91 -4.15
N LYS A 69 8.55 9.72 -3.59
CA LYS A 69 8.67 9.86 -2.14
C LYS A 69 7.36 10.32 -1.52
N LYS A 70 6.76 11.36 -2.11
CA LYS A 70 5.50 11.90 -1.64
C LYS A 70 4.36 10.90 -1.80
N GLY A 71 4.34 10.17 -2.91
CA GLY A 71 3.33 9.15 -3.16
C GLY A 71 3.35 8.04 -2.12
N LEU A 72 4.54 7.55 -1.77
CA LEU A 72 4.69 6.54 -0.73
C LEU A 72 4.21 7.07 0.62
N GLU A 73 4.61 8.28 0.99
CA GLU A 73 4.19 8.88 2.25
C GLU A 73 2.67 9.03 2.32
N THR A 74 2.05 9.44 1.21
CA THR A 74 0.58 9.55 1.12
C THR A 74 -0.07 8.18 1.32
N SER A 75 0.46 7.14 0.68
CA SER A 75 -0.07 5.78 0.86
C SER A 75 0.05 5.30 2.31
N LEU A 76 1.21 5.51 2.93
CA LEU A 76 1.41 5.14 4.34
C LEU A 76 0.44 5.89 5.25
N GLU A 77 0.22 7.18 4.98
CA GLU A 77 -0.72 7.99 5.74
C GLU A 77 -2.15 7.46 5.61
N LYS A 78 -2.59 7.16 4.38
CA LYS A 78 -3.92 6.60 4.15
C LYS A 78 -4.10 5.25 4.81
N LEU A 79 -3.09 4.38 4.69
CA LEU A 79 -3.10 3.08 5.33
C LEU A 79 -2.99 3.18 6.86
N GLY A 80 -2.47 4.28 7.36
CA GLY A 80 -2.21 4.46 8.78
C GLY A 80 -1.09 3.55 9.31
N LEU A 81 -0.12 3.26 8.47
CA LEU A 81 0.98 2.33 8.77
C LEU A 81 2.32 3.05 8.69
N ASP A 82 3.32 2.49 9.36
CA ASP A 82 4.69 3.02 9.33
C ASP A 82 5.49 2.45 8.16
N TYR A 83 5.08 1.31 7.65
CA TYR A 83 5.75 0.66 6.52
C TYR A 83 4.79 -0.24 5.76
N VAL A 84 5.16 -0.55 4.51
CA VAL A 84 4.54 -1.62 3.73
C VAL A 84 5.58 -2.72 3.53
N ASP A 85 5.13 -3.94 3.35
CA ASP A 85 6.03 -5.08 3.15
C ASP A 85 6.60 -5.11 1.74
N LEU A 86 5.81 -4.71 0.77
CA LEU A 86 6.21 -4.64 -0.64
C LEU A 86 5.58 -3.42 -1.30
N TYR A 87 6.38 -2.66 -2.02
CA TYR A 87 5.90 -1.51 -2.76
C TYR A 87 6.38 -1.61 -4.20
N LEU A 88 5.44 -1.64 -5.14
CA LEU A 88 5.73 -1.87 -6.55
C LEU A 88 5.48 -0.61 -7.38
N LEU A 89 6.14 -0.51 -8.52
CA LEU A 89 5.77 0.43 -9.57
C LEU A 89 4.67 -0.23 -10.38
N HIS A 90 3.50 0.39 -10.45
CA HIS A 90 2.31 -0.23 -11.01
C HIS A 90 2.47 -0.53 -12.50
N GLN A 91 3.10 0.38 -13.25
CA GLN A 91 3.34 0.19 -14.68
C GLN A 91 4.72 0.76 -15.03
N PRO A 92 5.42 0.20 -16.03
CA PRO A 92 6.78 0.63 -16.38
C PRO A 92 6.80 1.80 -17.35
N TYR A 93 6.05 2.87 -17.05
CA TYR A 93 5.99 4.09 -17.86
C TYR A 93 6.46 5.29 -17.06
N GLY A 94 6.94 6.32 -17.75
CA GLY A 94 7.37 7.55 -17.11
C GLY A 94 8.78 7.46 -16.52
N ASP A 95 9.07 8.27 -15.52
CA ASP A 95 10.39 8.31 -14.88
C ASP A 95 10.54 7.17 -13.87
N VAL A 96 10.67 5.97 -14.39
CA VAL A 96 10.85 4.75 -13.59
C VAL A 96 12.14 4.80 -12.76
N ALA A 97 13.23 5.30 -13.37
CA ALA A 97 14.53 5.35 -12.69
C ALA A 97 14.50 6.26 -11.46
N GLY A 98 13.89 7.44 -11.58
CA GLY A 98 13.73 8.36 -10.45
C GLY A 98 12.85 7.79 -9.36
N ALA A 99 11.73 7.17 -9.74
CA ALA A 99 10.84 6.51 -8.80
C ALA A 99 11.56 5.37 -8.07
N TRP A 100 12.30 4.55 -8.80
CA TRP A 100 13.03 3.43 -8.21
C TRP A 100 14.06 3.90 -7.18
N LYS A 101 14.79 4.98 -7.50
CA LYS A 101 15.76 5.56 -6.57
C LYS A 101 15.09 5.99 -5.27
N ALA A 102 13.94 6.65 -5.37
CA ALA A 102 13.18 7.08 -4.19
C ALA A 102 12.76 5.89 -3.33
N LEU A 103 12.35 4.79 -3.95
CA LEU A 103 11.93 3.59 -3.23
C LEU A 103 13.11 2.88 -2.58
N GLU A 104 14.29 2.88 -3.20
CA GLU A 104 15.49 2.33 -2.59
C GLU A 104 15.84 3.10 -1.31
N GLU A 105 15.76 4.43 -1.35
CA GLU A 105 15.99 5.25 -0.17
C GLU A 105 14.94 5.01 0.91
N ALA A 106 13.68 4.87 0.53
CA ALA A 106 12.59 4.57 1.46
C ALA A 106 12.80 3.22 2.16
N LYS A 107 13.32 2.23 1.44
CA LYS A 107 13.65 0.94 2.04
C LYS A 107 14.73 1.08 3.09
N ALA A 108 15.77 1.88 2.80
CA ALA A 108 16.82 2.15 3.76
C ALA A 108 16.31 2.86 5.01
N GLU A 109 15.24 3.66 4.87
CA GLU A 109 14.61 4.36 5.99
C GLU A 109 13.59 3.51 6.75
N GLY A 110 13.35 2.27 6.32
CA GLY A 110 12.42 1.37 7.00
C GLY A 110 10.95 1.53 6.60
N LYS A 111 10.65 2.32 5.59
CA LYS A 111 9.26 2.53 5.11
C LYS A 111 8.77 1.40 4.20
N ILE A 112 9.70 0.61 3.66
CA ILE A 112 9.42 -0.55 2.80
C ILE A 112 10.27 -1.71 3.30
N ARG A 113 9.70 -2.88 3.30
CA ARG A 113 10.43 -4.12 3.68
C ARG A 113 10.59 -5.08 2.49
#